data_0315fa21da67583fc72895f2c5294cdd
#
_entry.id   0315fa21da67583fc72895f2c5294cdd
#
_cell.length_a   1.000
_cell.length_b   1.000
_cell.length_c   1.000
_cell.angle_alpha   90.00
_cell.angle_beta   90.00
_cell.angle_gamma   90.00
#
_symmetry.space_group_name_H-M   'P 1'
#
loop_
_entity.id
_entity.type
_entity.pdbx_description
1 polymer ?
#
loop_
_entity_poly.entity_id
_entity_poly.type
_entity_poly.pdbx_seq_one_letter_code
_entity_poly.pdbx_strand_id
1 'polypeptide(L)'
;MVLAMQTNLIISLEEFPEEGRYLRGELDAAIFGIDSAALRSTGPLSYELEVQLFETELMVRGSITAPFELRCDRCLKHFPYVVELDDLAFSYDVKGKLALDVTDDLREEVVLALPSYPKCEMSDLECEINDTFGDFRLDKDPQPGVNSATPSGDSVWDALDSLPKK
;
A
#
# COMPACT_ATOMS: atom_id res chain seq x y z
N MET A 1 7.14 -5.46 31.32
CA MET A 1 6.06 -4.47 31.28
C MET A 1 5.44 -4.63 29.90
N VAL A 2 4.32 -5.35 29.81
CA VAL A 2 3.64 -5.59 28.52
C VAL A 2 2.97 -4.26 28.16
N LEU A 3 3.49 -3.57 27.16
CA LEU A 3 2.80 -2.44 26.56
C LEU A 3 1.48 -2.99 26.00
N ALA A 4 0.36 -2.50 26.51
CA ALA A 4 -0.95 -2.83 25.96
C ALA A 4 -0.96 -2.31 24.52
N MET A 5 -1.00 -3.20 23.54
CA MET A 5 -1.14 -2.83 22.13
C MET A 5 -2.49 -2.13 22.00
N GLN A 6 -2.44 -0.89 21.51
CA GLN A 6 -3.64 -0.09 21.30
C GLN A 6 -4.23 -0.44 19.94
N THR A 7 -5.54 -0.56 19.87
CA THR A 7 -6.26 -0.78 18.61
C THR A 7 -6.69 0.53 17.97
N ASN A 8 -6.69 1.63 18.75
CA ASN A 8 -7.13 2.95 18.30
C ASN A 8 -6.20 4.04 18.83
N LEU A 9 -5.94 5.06 18.03
CA LEU A 9 -5.25 6.26 18.43
C LEU A 9 -6.26 7.43 18.53
N ILE A 10 -6.73 7.64 19.75
CA ILE A 10 -7.69 8.72 20.06
C ILE A 10 -6.94 9.88 20.71
N ILE A 11 -7.01 11.05 20.10
CA ILE A 11 -6.42 12.29 20.58
C ILE A 11 -7.47 13.05 21.37
N SER A 12 -7.27 13.21 22.69
CA SER A 12 -8.12 14.07 23.52
C SER A 12 -7.80 15.53 23.25
N LEU A 13 -8.82 16.33 23.03
CA LEU A 13 -8.74 17.76 22.76
C LEU A 13 -9.04 18.59 24.03
N GLU A 14 -9.45 17.92 25.12
CA GLU A 14 -9.64 18.56 26.41
C GLU A 14 -8.28 18.98 26.99
N GLU A 15 -8.19 20.22 27.44
CA GLU A 15 -6.96 20.80 28.02
C GLU A 15 -5.72 20.59 27.13
N PHE A 16 -5.89 20.81 25.80
CA PHE A 16 -4.79 20.62 24.87
C PHE A 16 -3.71 21.70 25.07
N PRO A 17 -2.41 21.31 25.24
CA PRO A 17 -1.34 22.27 25.49
C PRO A 17 -1.09 23.15 24.27
N GLU A 18 -0.85 24.45 24.48
CA GLU A 18 -0.51 25.41 23.40
C GLU A 18 0.77 25.05 22.65
N GLU A 19 1.69 24.39 23.35
CA GLU A 19 3.00 23.96 22.81
C GLU A 19 2.86 22.75 21.85
N GLY A 20 1.66 22.15 21.77
CA GLY A 20 1.44 20.89 21.04
C GLY A 20 1.76 19.66 21.89
N ARG A 21 1.60 18.50 21.31
CA ARG A 21 1.82 17.19 21.96
C ARG A 21 2.57 16.25 21.04
N TYR A 22 3.60 15.60 21.57
CA TYR A 22 4.29 14.51 20.89
C TYR A 22 3.68 13.17 21.31
N LEU A 23 3.26 12.38 20.34
CA LEU A 23 2.70 11.05 20.53
C LEU A 23 3.62 10.02 19.88
N ARG A 24 4.00 9.02 20.66
CA ARG A 24 4.79 7.89 20.18
C ARG A 24 4.22 6.61 20.74
N GLY A 25 4.05 5.61 19.88
CA GLY A 25 3.50 4.33 20.31
C GLY A 25 3.36 3.33 19.18
N GLU A 26 2.57 2.30 19.46
CA GLU A 26 2.30 1.23 18.52
C GLU A 26 0.81 0.92 18.51
N LEU A 27 0.27 0.70 17.31
CA LEU A 27 -1.08 0.20 17.09
C LEU A 27 -1.01 -1.27 16.64
N ASP A 28 -1.97 -2.06 17.12
CA ASP A 28 -2.05 -3.47 16.77
C ASP A 28 -2.19 -3.67 15.25
N ALA A 29 -1.49 -4.66 14.71
CA ALA A 29 -1.58 -5.05 13.29
C ALA A 29 -3.01 -5.38 12.83
N ALA A 30 -3.90 -5.75 13.76
CA ALA A 30 -5.31 -6.02 13.48
C ALA A 30 -6.05 -4.83 12.87
N ILE A 31 -5.56 -3.58 13.05
CA ILE A 31 -6.15 -2.38 12.43
C ILE A 31 -6.18 -2.47 10.92
N PHE A 32 -5.21 -3.17 10.30
CA PHE A 32 -5.17 -3.30 8.85
C PHE A 32 -6.29 -4.18 8.28
N GLY A 33 -6.76 -5.18 9.06
CA GLY A 33 -7.78 -6.12 8.61
C GLY A 33 -7.37 -6.91 7.35
N ILE A 34 -6.05 -7.02 7.11
CA ILE A 34 -5.47 -7.66 5.93
C ILE A 34 -4.89 -9.02 6.35
N ASP A 35 -5.50 -10.08 5.86
CA ASP A 35 -4.98 -11.45 6.00
C ASP A 35 -5.27 -12.20 4.69
N SER A 36 -4.36 -12.09 3.76
CA SER A 36 -4.44 -12.76 2.46
C SER A 36 -3.17 -13.57 2.18
N ALA A 37 -3.28 -14.52 1.26
CA ALA A 37 -2.13 -15.32 0.82
C ALA A 37 -1.04 -14.48 0.12
N ALA A 38 -1.34 -13.25 -0.29
CA ALA A 38 -0.41 -12.37 -1.01
C ALA A 38 0.14 -11.24 -0.16
N LEU A 39 -0.55 -10.87 0.93
CA LEU A 39 -0.23 -9.73 1.76
C LEU A 39 -0.70 -9.98 3.18
N ARG A 40 0.18 -9.85 4.17
CA ARG A 40 -0.17 -9.87 5.59
C ARG A 40 0.71 -8.91 6.39
N SER A 41 0.16 -8.34 7.44
CA SER A 41 0.95 -7.59 8.41
C SER A 41 1.73 -8.55 9.30
N THR A 42 3.01 -8.24 9.57
CA THR A 42 3.91 -9.07 10.40
C THR A 42 4.23 -8.44 11.74
N GLY A 43 3.74 -7.22 11.98
CA GLY A 43 3.96 -6.52 13.24
C GLY A 43 3.06 -5.30 13.38
N PRO A 44 3.17 -4.58 14.51
CA PRO A 44 2.37 -3.40 14.78
C PRO A 44 2.73 -2.24 13.83
N LEU A 45 1.83 -1.27 13.73
CA LEU A 45 2.12 0.05 13.19
C LEU A 45 2.77 0.89 14.29
N SER A 46 4.03 1.28 14.11
CA SER A 46 4.73 2.23 14.98
C SER A 46 4.51 3.65 14.47
N TYR A 47 4.28 4.60 15.37
CA TYR A 47 4.08 6.00 15.02
C TYR A 47 4.87 6.95 15.92
N GLU A 48 5.33 8.05 15.33
CA GLU A 48 5.90 9.22 16.01
C GLU A 48 5.24 10.47 15.42
N LEU A 49 4.34 11.08 16.16
CA LEU A 49 3.48 12.16 15.69
C LEU A 49 3.63 13.40 16.56
N GLU A 50 3.72 14.55 15.90
CA GLU A 50 3.57 15.87 16.50
C GLU A 50 2.15 16.38 16.23
N VAL A 51 1.45 16.76 17.27
CA VAL A 51 0.07 17.22 17.21
C VAL A 51 0.00 18.65 17.71
N GLN A 52 -0.58 19.54 16.92
CA GLN A 52 -0.77 20.95 17.26
C GLN A 52 -2.21 21.37 17.04
N LEU A 53 -2.77 22.12 17.97
CA LEU A 53 -4.13 22.64 17.88
C LEU A 53 -4.08 24.15 17.64
N PHE A 54 -4.69 24.60 16.55
CA PHE A 54 -4.83 26.01 16.18
C PHE A 54 -6.32 26.36 16.17
N GLU A 55 -6.79 27.05 17.21
CA GLU A 55 -8.22 27.40 17.36
C GLU A 55 -9.17 26.22 17.21
N THR A 56 -9.58 25.90 15.98
CA THR A 56 -10.49 24.80 15.67
C THR A 56 -9.90 23.77 14.71
N GLU A 57 -8.61 23.91 14.34
CA GLU A 57 -7.91 23.05 13.42
C GLU A 57 -6.84 22.26 14.15
N LEU A 58 -6.91 20.93 14.09
CA LEU A 58 -5.91 20.06 14.63
C LEU A 58 -4.98 19.60 13.49
N MET A 59 -3.71 19.93 13.62
CA MET A 59 -2.66 19.48 12.70
C MET A 59 -1.91 18.31 13.32
N VAL A 60 -1.76 17.23 12.57
CA VAL A 60 -1.02 16.03 12.94
C VAL A 60 0.07 15.81 11.90
N ARG A 61 1.33 15.74 12.33
CA ARG A 61 2.49 15.52 11.46
C ARG A 61 3.40 14.47 12.07
N GLY A 62 4.18 13.79 11.24
CA GLY A 62 5.18 12.87 11.73
C GLY A 62 5.47 11.71 10.81
N SER A 63 5.86 10.59 11.41
CA SER A 63 6.25 9.38 10.69
C SER A 63 5.52 8.15 11.23
N ILE A 64 5.35 7.19 10.33
CA ILE A 64 4.84 5.86 10.67
C ILE A 64 5.66 4.78 9.98
N THR A 65 5.73 3.62 10.62
CA THR A 65 6.41 2.45 10.09
C THR A 65 5.55 1.21 10.32
N ALA A 66 5.35 0.41 9.29
CA ALA A 66 4.55 -0.82 9.41
C ALA A 66 5.20 -1.98 8.63
N PRO A 67 5.50 -3.11 9.29
CA PRO A 67 6.09 -4.27 8.65
C PRO A 67 5.03 -5.18 8.04
N PHE A 68 5.32 -5.66 6.83
CA PHE A 68 4.49 -6.59 6.07
C PHE A 68 5.29 -7.75 5.52
N GLU A 69 4.60 -8.80 5.11
CA GLU A 69 5.10 -9.83 4.22
C GLU A 69 4.27 -9.80 2.94
N LEU A 70 4.95 -9.63 1.81
CA LEU A 70 4.37 -9.55 0.48
C LEU A 70 4.73 -10.77 -0.34
N ARG A 71 3.86 -11.17 -1.26
CA ARG A 71 4.17 -12.19 -2.25
C ARG A 71 4.62 -11.52 -3.56
N CYS A 72 5.79 -11.93 -4.04
CA CYS A 72 6.33 -11.45 -5.31
C CYS A 72 5.44 -11.88 -6.49
N ASP A 73 5.10 -10.95 -7.37
CA ASP A 73 4.27 -11.23 -8.56
C ASP A 73 5.02 -12.03 -9.64
N ARG A 74 6.37 -12.07 -9.59
CA ARG A 74 7.20 -12.80 -10.56
C ARG A 74 7.48 -14.24 -10.16
N CYS A 75 8.02 -14.46 -8.95
CA CYS A 75 8.45 -15.77 -8.49
C CYS A 75 7.50 -16.41 -7.47
N LEU A 76 6.46 -15.70 -7.04
CA LEU A 76 5.44 -16.10 -6.06
C LEU A 76 5.98 -16.39 -4.65
N LYS A 77 7.26 -16.13 -4.38
CA LYS A 77 7.86 -16.25 -3.05
C LYS A 77 7.45 -15.07 -2.18
N HIS A 78 7.34 -15.30 -0.88
CA HIS A 78 7.11 -14.25 0.09
C HIS A 78 8.41 -13.55 0.47
N PHE A 79 8.32 -12.25 0.73
CA PHE A 79 9.44 -11.44 1.17
C PHE A 79 8.98 -10.38 2.19
N PRO A 80 9.85 -10.00 3.13
CA PRO A 80 9.55 -8.94 4.07
C PRO A 80 9.56 -7.59 3.37
N TYR A 81 8.65 -6.73 3.76
CA TYR A 81 8.55 -5.36 3.27
C TYR A 81 8.17 -4.43 4.41
N VAL A 82 8.79 -3.27 4.49
CA VAL A 82 8.46 -2.26 5.50
C VAL A 82 7.95 -1.02 4.79
N VAL A 83 6.75 -0.58 5.18
CA VAL A 83 6.24 0.73 4.78
C VAL A 83 6.80 1.75 5.75
N GLU A 84 7.51 2.75 5.24
CA GLU A 84 8.06 3.86 6.00
C GLU A 84 7.55 5.16 5.39
N LEU A 85 6.85 5.99 6.17
CA LEU A 85 6.32 7.28 5.76
C LEU A 85 6.78 8.33 6.76
N ASP A 86 7.66 9.23 6.32
CA ASP A 86 8.32 10.22 7.19
C ASP A 86 7.66 11.60 7.16
N ASP A 87 6.87 11.89 6.13
CA ASP A 87 6.28 13.21 5.89
C ASP A 87 4.74 13.18 5.95
N LEU A 88 4.18 12.54 6.97
CA LEU A 88 2.74 12.58 7.19
C LEU A 88 2.28 13.96 7.63
N ALA A 89 1.17 14.41 7.07
CA ALA A 89 0.53 15.66 7.45
C ALA A 89 -0.99 15.59 7.27
N PHE A 90 -1.72 15.66 8.37
CA PHE A 90 -3.17 15.71 8.38
C PHE A 90 -3.65 17.00 9.03
N SER A 91 -4.78 17.51 8.55
CA SER A 91 -5.47 18.65 9.13
C SER A 91 -6.95 18.32 9.33
N TYR A 92 -7.45 18.55 10.53
CA TYR A 92 -8.83 18.23 10.93
C TYR A 92 -9.54 19.42 11.52
N ASP A 93 -10.77 19.68 11.03
CA ASP A 93 -11.68 20.58 11.75
C ASP A 93 -12.24 19.85 12.99
N VAL A 94 -11.86 20.35 14.15
CA VAL A 94 -12.23 19.76 15.44
C VAL A 94 -13.22 20.64 16.23
N LYS A 95 -13.86 21.60 15.57
CA LYS A 95 -14.84 22.49 16.21
C LYS A 95 -15.93 21.72 16.94
N GLY A 96 -15.99 21.90 18.26
CA GLY A 96 -17.00 21.25 19.11
C GLY A 96 -16.75 19.76 19.38
N LYS A 97 -15.59 19.22 18.99
CA LYS A 97 -15.18 17.85 19.33
C LYS A 97 -14.37 17.85 20.63
N LEU A 98 -14.52 16.80 21.42
CA LEU A 98 -13.74 16.57 22.65
C LEU A 98 -12.57 15.61 22.40
N ALA A 99 -12.65 14.79 21.36
CA ALA A 99 -11.63 13.86 20.96
C ALA A 99 -11.70 13.58 19.46
N LEU A 100 -10.59 13.13 18.88
CA LEU A 100 -10.45 12.72 17.48
C LEU A 100 -9.76 11.37 17.41
N ASP A 101 -10.33 10.42 16.67
CA ASP A 101 -9.70 9.16 16.31
C ASP A 101 -9.01 9.32 14.94
N VAL A 102 -7.70 9.10 14.89
CA VAL A 102 -6.88 9.20 13.67
C VAL A 102 -6.41 7.84 13.16
N THR A 103 -6.93 6.76 13.73
CA THR A 103 -6.51 5.39 13.41
C THR A 103 -6.73 5.04 11.95
N ASP A 104 -7.92 5.35 11.44
CA ASP A 104 -8.29 5.02 10.06
C ASP A 104 -7.46 5.79 9.04
N ASP A 105 -7.14 7.06 9.32
CA ASP A 105 -6.30 7.88 8.43
C ASP A 105 -4.87 7.31 8.36
N LEU A 106 -4.27 6.94 9.50
CA LEU A 106 -2.95 6.30 9.53
C LEU A 106 -2.95 4.95 8.80
N ARG A 107 -4.02 4.17 8.98
CA ARG A 107 -4.19 2.90 8.27
C ARG A 107 -4.28 3.12 6.76
N GLU A 108 -5.05 4.11 6.32
CA GLU A 108 -5.25 4.43 4.90
C GLU A 108 -3.93 4.80 4.24
N GLU A 109 -3.12 5.66 4.85
CA GLU A 109 -1.81 6.05 4.33
C GLU A 109 -0.88 4.85 4.14
N VAL A 110 -0.84 3.94 5.11
CA VAL A 110 -0.03 2.71 4.99
C VAL A 110 -0.52 1.84 3.85
N VAL A 111 -1.84 1.64 3.72
CA VAL A 111 -2.42 0.80 2.67
C VAL A 111 -2.19 1.38 1.29
N LEU A 112 -2.27 2.72 1.14
CA LEU A 112 -1.99 3.42 -0.11
C LEU A 112 -0.51 3.36 -0.51
N ALA A 113 0.40 3.27 0.48
CA ALA A 113 1.84 3.15 0.23
C ALA A 113 2.29 1.74 -0.15
N LEU A 114 1.44 0.73 0.01
CA LEU A 114 1.77 -0.64 -0.41
C LEU A 114 1.91 -0.72 -1.94
N PRO A 115 2.93 -1.44 -2.45
CA PRO A 115 3.15 -1.57 -3.89
C PRO A 115 2.03 -2.39 -4.55
N SER A 116 1.48 -1.88 -5.66
CA SER A 116 0.49 -2.59 -6.47
C SER A 116 1.06 -3.83 -7.17
N TYR A 117 2.37 -3.87 -7.41
CA TYR A 117 3.10 -4.97 -8.06
C TYR A 117 4.35 -5.32 -7.25
N PRO A 118 4.21 -6.09 -6.16
CA PRO A 118 5.34 -6.42 -5.28
C PRO A 118 6.35 -7.33 -5.97
N LYS A 119 7.65 -7.01 -5.79
CA LYS A 119 8.78 -7.77 -6.33
C LYS A 119 9.85 -7.97 -5.26
N CYS A 120 10.55 -9.11 -5.27
CA CYS A 120 11.63 -9.41 -4.33
C CYS A 120 12.72 -8.33 -4.30
N GLU A 121 12.97 -7.68 -5.42
CA GLU A 121 13.97 -6.61 -5.58
C GLU A 121 13.69 -5.40 -4.64
N MET A 122 12.45 -5.25 -4.14
CA MET A 122 12.07 -4.19 -3.20
C MET A 122 12.59 -4.40 -1.78
N SER A 123 13.11 -5.60 -1.47
CA SER A 123 13.72 -5.95 -0.18
C SER A 123 15.12 -6.52 -0.35
N ASP A 124 15.86 -6.09 -1.38
CA ASP A 124 17.22 -6.52 -1.70
C ASP A 124 17.37 -8.05 -1.87
N LEU A 125 16.28 -8.75 -2.15
CA LEU A 125 16.29 -10.19 -2.42
C LEU A 125 16.33 -10.46 -3.92
N GLU A 126 17.18 -11.41 -4.32
CA GLU A 126 17.21 -11.87 -5.71
C GLU A 126 15.92 -12.64 -6.04
N CYS A 127 15.30 -12.24 -7.15
CA CYS A 127 14.13 -12.94 -7.65
C CYS A 127 14.57 -14.17 -8.46
N GLU A 128 14.57 -15.33 -7.84
CA GLU A 128 14.83 -16.59 -8.54
C GLU A 128 13.70 -16.90 -9.52
N ILE A 129 13.80 -16.35 -10.72
CA ILE A 129 12.97 -16.81 -11.82
C ILE A 129 13.65 -18.08 -12.32
N ASN A 130 13.02 -19.22 -12.13
CA ASN A 130 13.41 -20.39 -12.90
C ASN A 130 13.13 -20.07 -14.37
N ASP A 131 14.18 -19.86 -15.15
CA ASP A 131 14.16 -19.68 -16.60
C ASP A 131 13.58 -20.90 -17.36
N THR A 132 12.74 -21.68 -16.71
CA THR A 132 12.01 -22.81 -17.32
C THR A 132 10.93 -22.32 -18.29
N PHE A 133 10.53 -21.05 -18.21
CA PHE A 133 9.83 -20.37 -19.29
C PHE A 133 10.88 -19.76 -20.21
N GLY A 134 11.51 -20.63 -21.00
CA GLY A 134 12.42 -20.20 -22.07
C GLY A 134 11.82 -19.05 -22.84
N ASP A 135 12.67 -18.09 -23.07
CA ASP A 135 12.55 -16.89 -23.95
C ASP A 135 11.18 -16.75 -24.63
N PHE A 136 10.13 -16.39 -23.85
CA PHE A 136 8.84 -16.01 -24.41
C PHE A 136 9.00 -14.60 -24.98
N ARG A 137 9.81 -14.52 -26.06
CA ARG A 137 9.82 -13.34 -26.92
C ARG A 137 8.50 -13.33 -27.65
N LEU A 138 7.64 -12.44 -27.22
CA LEU A 138 6.42 -12.05 -27.96
C LEU A 138 6.77 -11.49 -29.35
N ASP A 139 7.99 -11.04 -29.55
CA ASP A 139 8.55 -10.54 -30.81
C ASP A 139 9.47 -11.60 -31.43
N LYS A 140 8.90 -12.66 -31.97
CA LYS A 140 9.60 -13.37 -33.03
C LYS A 140 9.50 -12.48 -34.26
N ASP A 141 10.59 -11.79 -34.57
CA ASP A 141 10.77 -11.25 -35.91
C ASP A 141 10.41 -12.34 -36.94
N PRO A 142 9.58 -12.05 -37.93
CA PRO A 142 9.21 -13.05 -38.91
C PRO A 142 10.48 -13.57 -39.57
N GLN A 143 10.72 -14.89 -39.39
CA GLN A 143 11.87 -15.56 -40.02
C GLN A 143 11.83 -15.30 -41.54
N PRO A 144 12.90 -14.78 -42.12
CA PRO A 144 12.94 -14.56 -43.56
C PRO A 144 12.90 -15.94 -44.25
N GLY A 145 11.79 -16.29 -44.88
CA GLY A 145 11.63 -17.51 -45.65
C GLY A 145 10.35 -18.31 -45.46
N VAL A 146 9.51 -17.95 -44.50
CA VAL A 146 8.15 -18.50 -44.47
C VAL A 146 7.27 -17.60 -45.32
N ASN A 147 6.83 -18.10 -46.50
CA ASN A 147 5.83 -17.45 -47.30
C ASN A 147 4.57 -17.25 -46.44
N SER A 148 4.45 -16.09 -45.85
CA SER A 148 3.21 -15.64 -45.28
C SER A 148 2.25 -15.38 -46.42
N ALA A 149 1.46 -16.41 -46.78
CA ALA A 149 0.20 -16.17 -47.46
C ALA A 149 -0.57 -15.24 -46.53
N THR A 150 -0.52 -13.96 -46.83
CA THR A 150 -1.37 -12.94 -46.23
C THR A 150 -2.80 -13.37 -46.54
N PRO A 151 -3.61 -13.74 -45.55
CA PRO A 151 -5.05 -13.81 -45.79
C PRO A 151 -5.49 -12.39 -46.03
N SER A 152 -5.88 -12.13 -47.28
CA SER A 152 -6.47 -10.88 -47.69
C SER A 152 -7.68 -10.57 -46.82
N GLY A 153 -7.57 -9.55 -45.96
CA GLY A 153 -8.61 -8.58 -45.85
C GLY A 153 -9.79 -8.80 -44.94
N ASP A 154 -9.79 -9.71 -44.00
CA ASP A 154 -10.76 -9.64 -42.92
C ASP A 154 -10.02 -9.32 -41.64
N SER A 155 -10.23 -8.12 -41.11
CA SER A 155 -9.70 -7.70 -39.81
C SER A 155 -10.19 -8.68 -38.76
N VAL A 156 -9.28 -9.15 -37.92
CA VAL A 156 -9.62 -10.04 -36.80
C VAL A 156 -10.70 -9.41 -35.88
N TRP A 157 -10.91 -8.13 -36.05
CA TRP A 157 -11.85 -7.30 -35.31
C TRP A 157 -13.24 -7.17 -35.97
N ASP A 158 -13.42 -7.58 -37.25
CA ASP A 158 -14.71 -7.49 -37.96
C ASP A 158 -15.82 -8.32 -37.28
N ALA A 159 -15.43 -9.32 -36.50
CA ALA A 159 -16.36 -10.09 -35.67
C ALA A 159 -17.02 -9.25 -34.54
N LEU A 160 -16.42 -8.12 -34.17
CA LEU A 160 -16.99 -7.23 -33.14
C LEU A 160 -18.09 -6.33 -33.72
N ASP A 161 -18.11 -6.08 -35.02
CA ASP A 161 -19.12 -5.25 -35.66
C ASP A 161 -20.48 -5.95 -35.74
N SER A 162 -20.49 -7.27 -35.57
CA SER A 162 -21.72 -8.10 -35.53
C SER A 162 -22.40 -8.15 -34.17
N LEU A 163 -21.83 -7.51 -33.11
CA LEU A 163 -22.44 -7.48 -31.78
C LEU A 163 -23.66 -6.52 -31.78
N PRO A 164 -24.79 -6.96 -31.18
CA PRO A 164 -25.99 -6.14 -31.12
C PRO A 164 -25.71 -4.90 -30.23
N LYS A 165 -25.81 -3.73 -30.81
CA LYS A 165 -25.78 -2.46 -30.09
C LYS A 165 -27.04 -2.36 -29.24
N LYS A 166 -26.86 -2.28 -27.92
CA LYS A 166 -27.92 -2.13 -26.92
C LYS A 166 -28.29 -0.65 -26.77
#